data_779ac488f723975161303603ab42c91e
#
_entry.id   779ac488f723975161303603ab42c91e
#
_cell.length_a   1.000
_cell.length_b   1.000
_cell.length_c   1.000
_cell.angle_alpha   90.00
_cell.angle_beta   90.00
_cell.angle_gamma   90.00
#
_symmetry.space_group_name_H-M   'P 1'
#
loop_
_entity.id
_entity.type
_entity.pdbx_description
1 polymer ?
#
loop_
_entity_poly.entity_id
_entity_poly.type
_entity_poly.pdbx_seq_one_letter_code
_entity_poly.pdbx_strand_id
1 'polypeptide(L)'
;MSERQLKAESGTEQEAVAALARLQRSPIVDPGGVTFVYQGAADAVNLRCWIHGLPASQPFERVGEHDLWVLRVELPENSRIEYKFEVVRDGQEEWILDPLNPLQAADPFGANSVAQGHGYRRPEWTLPDTAARPGTLEEIALASTALGDDRHVVVYVPARFRRSRRYPLLVVHDGLDYLRYASLQVVLDNLIQRLEIPPLIVALTQSPDRLVEYAGHEGHARFVAQELPAQLERDFNLLPGPAARGLMGASFGGVASLHAAWCHPGAFGRLVLQSGSFAFSDIGHHRRTTTFDPVARFVNEFRRRPGRPAERIYLSCGIYESLIYENRSLVPLLRHHGIEVRYEEVRDGHNWENWRDRLQSALTWAFPGPLWMVYE
;
A
#
# COMPACT_ATOMS: atom_id res chain seq x y z
N MET A 1 -19.84 -2.02 -21.93
CA MET A 1 -20.95 -1.45 -22.75
C MET A 1 -21.51 -0.25 -22.02
N SER A 2 -21.58 0.92 -22.64
CA SER A 2 -22.18 2.10 -22.00
C SER A 2 -23.71 2.01 -22.08
N GLU A 3 -24.44 2.74 -21.21
CA GLU A 3 -25.90 2.84 -21.27
C GLU A 3 -26.40 3.25 -22.66
N ARG A 4 -25.64 4.12 -23.38
CA ARG A 4 -25.90 4.47 -24.79
C ARG A 4 -25.69 3.29 -25.75
N GLN A 5 -24.73 2.39 -25.49
CA GLN A 5 -24.52 1.18 -26.28
C GLN A 5 -25.60 0.15 -26.00
N LEU A 6 -26.02 -0.03 -24.72
CA LEU A 6 -27.18 -0.86 -24.35
C LEU A 6 -28.48 -0.33 -24.97
N LYS A 7 -28.70 1.01 -24.97
CA LYS A 7 -29.85 1.64 -25.64
C LYS A 7 -29.78 1.61 -27.18
N ALA A 8 -28.58 1.49 -27.77
CA ALA A 8 -28.42 1.39 -29.23
C ALA A 8 -28.56 -0.04 -29.76
N GLU A 9 -28.26 -1.05 -28.92
CA GLU A 9 -28.39 -2.47 -29.28
C GLU A 9 -29.74 -3.08 -28.86
N SER A 10 -30.43 -2.53 -27.85
CA SER A 10 -31.77 -2.91 -27.42
C SER A 10 -32.79 -1.88 -27.91
N GLY A 11 -33.70 -2.29 -28.74
CA GLY A 11 -34.70 -1.41 -29.34
C GLY A 11 -35.72 -0.78 -28.38
N THR A 12 -35.71 -1.19 -27.08
CA THR A 12 -36.63 -0.67 -26.06
C THR A 12 -35.96 -0.63 -24.68
N GLU A 13 -36.43 0.30 -23.82
CA GLU A 13 -36.00 0.39 -22.42
C GLU A 13 -36.19 -0.94 -21.66
N GLN A 14 -37.25 -1.68 -21.97
CA GLN A 14 -37.53 -2.99 -21.38
C GLN A 14 -36.47 -4.05 -21.73
N GLU A 15 -35.94 -4.05 -22.93
CA GLU A 15 -34.86 -4.98 -23.34
C GLU A 15 -33.52 -4.62 -22.64
N ALA A 16 -33.24 -3.34 -22.47
CA ALA A 16 -32.05 -2.90 -21.70
C ALA A 16 -32.16 -3.31 -20.23
N VAL A 17 -33.32 -3.14 -19.61
CA VAL A 17 -33.60 -3.58 -18.23
C VAL A 17 -33.47 -5.11 -18.13
N ALA A 18 -34.04 -5.86 -19.06
CA ALA A 18 -33.93 -7.31 -19.08
C ALA A 18 -32.51 -7.81 -19.29
N ALA A 19 -31.71 -7.09 -20.09
CA ALA A 19 -30.28 -7.38 -20.26
C ALA A 19 -29.48 -7.11 -19.00
N LEU A 20 -29.71 -5.97 -18.32
CA LEU A 20 -29.06 -5.64 -17.03
C LEU A 20 -29.47 -6.61 -15.91
N ALA A 21 -30.77 -7.00 -15.86
CA ALA A 21 -31.26 -7.97 -14.87
C ALA A 21 -30.70 -9.40 -15.06
N ARG A 22 -30.21 -9.73 -16.25
CA ARG A 22 -29.53 -11.01 -16.55
C ARG A 22 -28.02 -10.96 -16.31
N LEU A 23 -27.46 -9.81 -15.94
CA LEU A 23 -26.05 -9.71 -15.65
C LEU A 23 -25.72 -10.52 -14.39
N GLN A 24 -24.81 -11.46 -14.56
CA GLN A 24 -24.28 -12.28 -13.47
C GLN A 24 -22.92 -11.72 -12.96
N ARG A 25 -22.56 -10.51 -13.38
CA ARG A 25 -21.28 -9.89 -13.04
C ARG A 25 -21.38 -8.36 -12.96
N SER A 26 -20.88 -7.80 -11.89
CA SER A 26 -20.61 -6.39 -11.66
C SER A 26 -19.15 -6.27 -11.19
N PRO A 27 -18.45 -5.16 -11.41
CA PRO A 27 -18.82 -4.08 -12.32
C PRO A 27 -18.58 -4.43 -13.80
N ILE A 28 -19.26 -3.71 -14.70
CA ILE A 28 -19.00 -3.76 -16.14
C ILE A 28 -17.97 -2.70 -16.48
N VAL A 29 -16.89 -3.11 -17.12
CA VAL A 29 -15.75 -2.24 -17.43
C VAL A 29 -15.65 -2.00 -18.92
N ASP A 30 -15.49 -0.74 -19.31
CA ASP A 30 -15.19 -0.31 -20.68
C ASP A 30 -14.10 0.79 -20.68
N PRO A 31 -13.54 1.19 -21.85
CA PRO A 31 -12.48 2.19 -21.89
C PRO A 31 -12.82 3.56 -21.28
N GLY A 32 -14.11 3.89 -21.15
CA GLY A 32 -14.57 5.16 -20.61
C GLY A 32 -14.92 5.13 -19.12
N GLY A 33 -14.96 3.94 -18.50
CA GLY A 33 -15.34 3.87 -17.09
C GLY A 33 -15.86 2.53 -16.63
N VAL A 34 -16.59 2.57 -15.55
CA VAL A 34 -17.10 1.40 -14.83
C VAL A 34 -18.57 1.60 -14.52
N THR A 35 -19.39 0.62 -14.85
CA THR A 35 -20.83 0.59 -14.51
C THR A 35 -21.06 -0.45 -13.40
N PHE A 36 -21.54 0.03 -12.25
CA PHE A 36 -21.95 -0.80 -11.13
C PHE A 36 -23.42 -1.14 -11.25
N VAL A 37 -23.78 -2.36 -10.84
CA VAL A 37 -25.15 -2.86 -10.89
C VAL A 37 -25.48 -3.52 -9.55
N TYR A 38 -26.60 -3.14 -8.95
CA TYR A 38 -27.15 -3.81 -7.79
C TYR A 38 -28.56 -4.30 -8.10
N GLN A 39 -28.86 -5.54 -7.70
CA GLN A 39 -30.16 -6.18 -7.86
C GLN A 39 -30.71 -6.52 -6.47
N GLY A 40 -31.80 -5.90 -6.11
CA GLY A 40 -32.48 -6.14 -4.83
C GLY A 40 -33.34 -4.97 -4.39
N ALA A 41 -34.35 -5.28 -3.58
CA ALA A 41 -35.23 -4.27 -3.00
C ALA A 41 -34.43 -3.37 -2.07
N ALA A 42 -34.57 -2.06 -2.27
CA ALA A 42 -33.94 -1.02 -1.45
C ALA A 42 -34.70 0.29 -1.63
N ASP A 43 -34.62 1.18 -0.63
CA ASP A 43 -35.10 2.55 -0.71
C ASP A 43 -34.08 3.43 -1.43
N ALA A 44 -32.78 3.17 -1.20
CA ALA A 44 -31.66 3.80 -1.90
C ALA A 44 -30.46 2.85 -1.93
N VAL A 45 -29.60 3.03 -2.95
CA VAL A 45 -28.31 2.35 -3.07
C VAL A 45 -27.26 3.40 -3.39
N ASN A 46 -26.12 3.36 -2.68
CA ASN A 46 -25.01 4.25 -2.91
C ASN A 46 -23.71 3.46 -3.09
N LEU A 47 -22.83 3.96 -3.94
CA LEU A 47 -21.44 3.50 -4.01
C LEU A 47 -20.61 4.20 -2.93
N ARG A 48 -20.01 3.42 -2.05
CA ARG A 48 -19.01 3.90 -1.10
C ARG A 48 -17.62 3.62 -1.66
N CYS A 49 -16.92 4.66 -2.06
CA CYS A 49 -15.52 4.59 -2.49
C CYS A 49 -14.73 5.79 -1.95
N TRP A 50 -13.43 5.61 -1.83
CA TRP A 50 -12.54 6.61 -1.21
C TRP A 50 -11.63 7.23 -2.27
N ILE A 51 -12.22 7.91 -3.26
CA ILE A 51 -11.50 8.65 -4.30
C ILE A 51 -11.42 10.11 -3.86
N HIS A 52 -10.22 10.61 -3.62
CA HIS A 52 -10.00 12.00 -3.24
C HIS A 52 -10.55 12.96 -4.30
N GLY A 53 -11.34 13.92 -3.87
CA GLY A 53 -12.00 14.89 -4.75
C GLY A 53 -13.38 14.48 -5.24
N LEU A 54 -13.82 13.25 -5.00
CA LEU A 54 -15.19 12.82 -5.26
C LEU A 54 -15.98 12.66 -3.94
N PRO A 55 -17.32 12.75 -3.97
CA PRO A 55 -18.14 12.41 -2.83
C PRO A 55 -17.88 10.96 -2.39
N ALA A 56 -17.75 10.73 -1.08
CA ALA A 56 -17.54 9.39 -0.53
C ALA A 56 -18.76 8.46 -0.72
N SER A 57 -19.93 9.04 -0.98
CA SER A 57 -21.17 8.34 -1.29
C SER A 57 -21.72 8.87 -2.61
N GLN A 58 -21.94 7.98 -3.58
CA GLN A 58 -22.47 8.33 -4.90
C GLN A 58 -23.75 7.53 -5.15
N PRO A 59 -24.90 8.19 -5.37
CA PRO A 59 -26.17 7.51 -5.49
C PRO A 59 -26.29 6.75 -6.82
N PHE A 60 -26.89 5.57 -6.74
CA PHE A 60 -27.32 4.82 -7.91
C PHE A 60 -28.67 5.38 -8.43
N GLU A 61 -28.90 5.23 -9.72
CA GLU A 61 -30.18 5.45 -10.34
C GLU A 61 -30.98 4.15 -10.35
N ARG A 62 -32.25 4.21 -9.91
CA ARG A 62 -33.19 3.08 -10.01
C ARG A 62 -33.72 2.97 -11.43
N VAL A 63 -33.69 1.80 -12.00
CA VAL A 63 -34.14 1.57 -13.38
C VAL A 63 -35.62 1.23 -13.40
N GLY A 64 -36.44 2.21 -13.75
CA GLY A 64 -37.90 2.07 -13.77
C GLY A 64 -38.50 1.71 -12.41
N GLU A 65 -39.51 0.83 -12.37
CA GLU A 65 -40.13 0.32 -11.15
C GLU A 65 -39.49 -1.01 -10.65
N HIS A 66 -38.35 -1.40 -11.25
CA HIS A 66 -37.67 -2.65 -10.91
C HIS A 66 -36.69 -2.44 -9.75
N ASP A 67 -36.41 -3.53 -9.04
CA ASP A 67 -35.37 -3.57 -7.99
C ASP A 67 -33.97 -3.71 -8.61
N LEU A 68 -33.72 -2.86 -9.60
CA LEU A 68 -32.47 -2.78 -10.34
C LEU A 68 -31.90 -1.35 -10.23
N TRP A 69 -30.65 -1.26 -9.83
CA TRP A 69 -29.96 -0.01 -9.56
C TRP A 69 -28.65 0.05 -10.33
N VAL A 70 -28.35 1.17 -10.94
CA VAL A 70 -27.19 1.36 -11.81
C VAL A 70 -26.48 2.67 -11.48
N LEU A 71 -25.15 2.61 -11.47
CA LEU A 71 -24.30 3.79 -11.37
C LEU A 71 -23.14 3.67 -12.34
N ARG A 72 -22.94 4.68 -13.17
CA ARG A 72 -21.75 4.79 -14.01
C ARG A 72 -20.78 5.79 -13.40
N VAL A 73 -19.51 5.37 -13.27
CA VAL A 73 -18.39 6.21 -12.83
C VAL A 73 -17.36 6.26 -13.94
N GLU A 74 -16.95 7.46 -14.33
CA GLU A 74 -15.80 7.64 -15.20
C GLU A 74 -14.54 7.22 -14.47
N LEU A 75 -13.82 6.26 -15.02
CA LEU A 75 -12.61 5.74 -14.41
C LEU A 75 -11.51 5.69 -15.48
N PRO A 76 -10.43 6.46 -15.33
CA PRO A 76 -9.31 6.45 -16.27
C PRO A 76 -8.71 5.06 -16.43
N GLU A 77 -8.10 4.78 -17.59
CA GLU A 77 -7.41 3.51 -17.85
C GLU A 77 -6.36 3.19 -16.79
N ASN A 78 -6.17 1.90 -16.54
CA ASN A 78 -5.24 1.37 -15.53
C ASN A 78 -5.55 1.80 -14.08
N SER A 79 -6.77 2.26 -13.83
CA SER A 79 -7.25 2.56 -12.47
C SER A 79 -7.67 1.30 -11.74
N ARG A 80 -7.53 1.33 -10.43
CA ARG A 80 -8.08 0.34 -9.52
C ARG A 80 -8.71 1.08 -8.33
N ILE A 81 -9.90 0.67 -7.93
CA ILE A 81 -10.57 1.21 -6.76
C ILE A 81 -11.17 0.09 -5.91
N GLU A 82 -11.22 0.32 -4.62
CA GLU A 82 -11.97 -0.49 -3.67
C GLU A 82 -13.26 0.21 -3.27
N TYR A 83 -14.33 -0.57 -3.11
CA TYR A 83 -15.66 -0.03 -2.85
C TYR A 83 -16.53 -0.99 -2.04
N LYS A 84 -17.62 -0.44 -1.50
CA LYS A 84 -18.78 -1.17 -0.98
C LYS A 84 -20.05 -0.55 -1.53
N PHE A 85 -21.14 -1.31 -1.49
CA PHE A 85 -22.46 -0.73 -1.64
C PHE A 85 -23.03 -0.39 -0.26
N GLU A 86 -23.60 0.78 -0.15
CA GLU A 86 -24.45 1.18 0.96
C GLU A 86 -25.89 0.99 0.49
N VAL A 87 -26.57 0.05 1.10
CA VAL A 87 -27.95 -0.30 0.77
C VAL A 87 -28.83 0.19 1.92
N VAL A 88 -29.80 1.03 1.60
CA VAL A 88 -30.77 1.56 2.57
C VAL A 88 -32.09 0.80 2.44
N ARG A 89 -32.59 0.26 3.55
CA ARG A 89 -33.90 -0.40 3.64
C ARG A 89 -34.56 0.00 4.94
N ASP A 90 -35.82 0.42 4.85
CA ASP A 90 -36.59 0.84 6.02
C ASP A 90 -35.83 1.86 6.92
N GLY A 91 -35.10 2.77 6.27
CA GLY A 91 -34.25 3.78 6.95
C GLY A 91 -32.99 3.26 7.64
N GLN A 92 -32.65 1.97 7.44
CA GLN A 92 -31.41 1.38 7.94
C GLN A 92 -30.37 1.30 6.82
N GLU A 93 -29.13 1.72 7.11
CA GLU A 93 -28.01 1.66 6.19
C GLU A 93 -27.16 0.41 6.46
N GLU A 94 -26.86 -0.36 5.44
CA GLU A 94 -25.98 -1.51 5.49
C GLU A 94 -24.88 -1.39 4.44
N TRP A 95 -23.62 -1.57 4.83
CA TRP A 95 -22.48 -1.60 3.90
C TRP A 95 -22.14 -3.04 3.55
N ILE A 96 -22.38 -3.41 2.30
CA ILE A 96 -22.16 -4.75 1.79
C ILE A 96 -21.10 -4.78 0.70
N LEU A 97 -20.51 -5.96 0.51
CA LEU A 97 -19.75 -6.26 -0.70
C LEU A 97 -20.72 -6.32 -1.88
N ASP A 98 -20.21 -6.03 -3.09
CA ASP A 98 -20.98 -6.20 -4.31
C ASP A 98 -21.29 -7.69 -4.53
N PRO A 99 -22.56 -8.12 -4.48
CA PRO A 99 -22.92 -9.54 -4.59
C PRO A 99 -22.57 -10.15 -5.96
N LEU A 100 -22.42 -9.32 -6.98
CA LEU A 100 -22.12 -9.75 -8.35
C LEU A 100 -20.62 -9.66 -8.69
N ASN A 101 -19.78 -9.22 -7.72
CA ASN A 101 -18.36 -9.08 -7.93
C ASN A 101 -17.55 -10.14 -7.18
N PRO A 102 -16.90 -11.08 -7.87
CA PRO A 102 -16.04 -12.06 -7.21
C PRO A 102 -14.69 -11.49 -6.78
N LEU A 103 -14.32 -10.28 -7.27
CA LEU A 103 -13.04 -9.67 -6.92
C LEU A 103 -13.15 -8.92 -5.61
N GLN A 104 -12.34 -9.34 -4.64
CA GLN A 104 -12.27 -8.75 -3.31
C GLN A 104 -10.83 -8.49 -2.91
N ALA A 105 -10.61 -7.43 -2.15
CA ALA A 105 -9.36 -7.10 -1.48
C ALA A 105 -9.58 -7.14 0.03
N ALA A 106 -8.74 -7.89 0.73
CA ALA A 106 -8.76 -7.96 2.18
C ALA A 106 -7.77 -6.97 2.80
N ASP A 107 -8.13 -6.45 3.96
CA ASP A 107 -7.30 -5.61 4.80
C ASP A 107 -7.48 -5.99 6.28
N PRO A 108 -6.77 -5.37 7.26
CA PRO A 108 -6.97 -5.66 8.67
C PRO A 108 -8.39 -5.36 9.22
N PHE A 109 -9.21 -4.63 8.48
CA PHE A 109 -10.56 -4.20 8.88
C PHE A 109 -11.68 -4.98 8.19
N GLY A 110 -11.32 -5.88 7.26
CA GLY A 110 -12.28 -6.74 6.55
C GLY A 110 -11.94 -6.91 5.07
N ALA A 111 -12.95 -6.78 4.22
CA ALA A 111 -12.80 -6.88 2.77
C ALA A 111 -13.61 -5.80 2.06
N ASN A 112 -13.13 -5.40 0.89
CA ASN A 112 -13.79 -4.51 -0.05
C ASN A 112 -13.95 -5.21 -1.40
N SER A 113 -14.99 -4.87 -2.16
CA SER A 113 -15.08 -5.23 -3.57
C SER A 113 -14.11 -4.41 -4.39
N VAL A 114 -13.62 -4.96 -5.50
CA VAL A 114 -12.59 -4.32 -6.34
C VAL A 114 -13.12 -4.06 -7.74
N ALA A 115 -13.01 -2.82 -8.20
CA ALA A 115 -13.18 -2.47 -9.60
C ALA A 115 -11.80 -2.24 -10.23
N GLN A 116 -11.51 -3.04 -11.25
CA GLN A 116 -10.32 -2.92 -12.08
C GLN A 116 -10.73 -2.21 -13.37
N GLY A 117 -10.30 -0.96 -13.54
CA GLY A 117 -10.55 -0.18 -14.74
C GLY A 117 -9.92 -0.82 -15.99
N HIS A 118 -10.35 -0.34 -17.17
CA HIS A 118 -9.82 -0.84 -18.43
C HIS A 118 -8.29 -0.76 -18.45
N GLY A 119 -7.64 -1.83 -18.90
CA GLY A 119 -6.17 -1.90 -19.01
C GLY A 119 -5.44 -2.29 -17.72
N TYR A 120 -6.05 -2.21 -16.55
CA TYR A 120 -5.39 -2.67 -15.32
C TYR A 120 -5.09 -4.18 -15.41
N ARG A 121 -3.88 -4.53 -15.03
CA ARG A 121 -3.45 -5.93 -14.91
C ARG A 121 -2.66 -6.11 -13.61
N ARG A 122 -3.03 -7.11 -12.84
CA ARG A 122 -2.24 -7.52 -11.68
C ARG A 122 -0.84 -7.91 -12.15
N PRO A 123 0.23 -7.34 -11.55
CA PRO A 123 1.59 -7.64 -11.97
C PRO A 123 1.99 -9.09 -11.73
N GLU A 124 2.69 -9.70 -12.68
CA GLU A 124 3.08 -11.12 -12.63
C GLU A 124 3.95 -11.46 -11.43
N TRP A 125 4.85 -10.56 -11.01
CA TRP A 125 5.72 -10.81 -9.86
C TRP A 125 4.98 -10.88 -8.51
N THR A 126 3.69 -10.59 -8.48
CA THR A 126 2.83 -10.74 -7.31
C THR A 126 2.15 -12.10 -7.25
N LEU A 127 2.32 -12.92 -8.27
CA LEU A 127 1.74 -14.26 -8.36
C LEU A 127 2.81 -15.31 -8.06
N PRO A 128 2.45 -16.44 -7.44
CA PRO A 128 3.40 -17.54 -7.22
C PRO A 128 4.03 -18.00 -8.54
N ASP A 129 5.37 -18.00 -8.59
CA ASP A 129 6.16 -18.55 -9.70
C ASP A 129 6.74 -19.89 -9.29
N THR A 130 6.41 -20.96 -10.04
CA THR A 130 6.90 -22.31 -9.76
C THR A 130 8.41 -22.47 -9.92
N ALA A 131 9.07 -21.57 -10.65
CA ALA A 131 10.53 -21.52 -10.78
C ALA A 131 11.20 -20.85 -9.58
N ALA A 132 10.48 -20.00 -8.85
CA ALA A 132 11.00 -19.33 -7.66
C ALA A 132 11.10 -20.33 -6.49
N ARG A 133 12.24 -20.33 -5.82
CA ARG A 133 12.40 -21.10 -4.59
C ARG A 133 11.97 -20.25 -3.42
N PRO A 134 11.04 -20.71 -2.57
CA PRO A 134 10.58 -19.94 -1.44
C PRO A 134 11.67 -19.78 -0.38
N GLY A 135 11.78 -18.57 0.16
CA GLY A 135 12.50 -18.31 1.40
C GLY A 135 11.74 -18.86 2.61
N THR A 136 12.38 -18.82 3.76
CA THR A 136 11.76 -19.24 5.04
C THR A 136 11.43 -18.04 5.91
N LEU A 137 10.45 -18.21 6.79
CA LEU A 137 10.10 -17.24 7.81
C LEU A 137 10.53 -17.79 9.17
N GLU A 138 11.34 -17.04 9.90
CA GLU A 138 11.84 -17.39 11.22
C GLU A 138 11.35 -16.37 12.24
N GLU A 139 10.91 -16.80 13.41
CA GLU A 139 10.49 -15.89 14.47
C GLU A 139 11.66 -15.66 15.43
N ILE A 140 11.91 -14.41 15.76
CA ILE A 140 12.87 -14.02 16.79
C ILE A 140 12.16 -13.19 17.86
N ALA A 141 12.55 -13.37 19.11
CA ALA A 141 12.11 -12.53 20.22
C ALA A 141 13.31 -11.75 20.75
N LEU A 142 13.11 -10.48 21.05
CA LEU A 142 14.11 -9.65 21.71
C LEU A 142 13.46 -8.72 22.71
N ALA A 143 14.09 -8.60 23.88
CA ALA A 143 13.72 -7.60 24.87
C ALA A 143 14.18 -6.21 24.39
N SER A 144 13.25 -5.29 24.21
CA SER A 144 13.58 -3.92 23.83
C SER A 144 13.67 -3.03 25.05
N THR A 145 14.85 -2.49 25.29
CA THR A 145 15.04 -1.47 26.33
C THR A 145 14.47 -0.12 25.89
N ALA A 146 14.44 0.13 24.59
CA ALA A 146 13.91 1.37 24.01
C ALA A 146 12.38 1.47 24.11
N LEU A 147 11.70 0.32 24.06
CA LEU A 147 10.24 0.22 24.12
C LEU A 147 9.74 -0.28 25.49
N GLY A 148 10.62 -0.92 26.28
CA GLY A 148 10.29 -1.39 27.61
C GLY A 148 9.50 -2.71 27.64
N ASP A 149 9.51 -3.46 26.52
CA ASP A 149 8.77 -4.71 26.37
C ASP A 149 9.49 -5.72 25.47
N ASP A 150 8.96 -6.94 25.40
CA ASP A 150 9.43 -7.97 24.49
C ASP A 150 8.79 -7.81 23.11
N ARG A 151 9.63 -7.85 22.05
CA ARG A 151 9.21 -7.76 20.67
C ARG A 151 9.40 -9.06 19.93
N HIS A 152 8.38 -9.42 19.17
CA HIS A 152 8.42 -10.52 18.23
C HIS A 152 8.58 -9.98 16.81
N VAL A 153 9.59 -10.48 16.11
CA VAL A 153 9.88 -10.07 14.74
C VAL A 153 9.97 -11.32 13.88
N VAL A 154 9.24 -11.33 12.77
CA VAL A 154 9.38 -12.39 11.78
C VAL A 154 10.47 -11.98 10.80
N VAL A 155 11.41 -12.88 10.55
CA VAL A 155 12.52 -12.64 9.63
C VAL A 155 12.36 -13.53 8.40
N TYR A 156 12.27 -12.91 7.24
CA TYR A 156 12.38 -13.62 5.97
C TYR A 156 13.85 -13.88 5.68
N VAL A 157 14.16 -15.15 5.48
CA VAL A 157 15.49 -15.65 5.11
C VAL A 157 15.41 -16.17 3.68
N PRO A 158 16.22 -15.62 2.73
CA PRO A 158 16.11 -15.99 1.32
C PRO A 158 16.49 -17.45 1.07
N ALA A 159 15.89 -18.04 0.04
CA ALA A 159 16.27 -19.37 -0.41
C ALA A 159 17.79 -19.45 -0.65
N ARG A 160 18.38 -20.62 -0.32
CA ARG A 160 19.84 -20.86 -0.41
C ARG A 160 20.69 -19.93 0.48
N PHE A 161 20.13 -19.49 1.62
CA PHE A 161 20.89 -18.76 2.62
C PHE A 161 22.17 -19.53 3.02
N ARG A 162 23.28 -18.80 3.15
CA ARG A 162 24.59 -19.34 3.57
C ARG A 162 25.17 -18.44 4.66
N ARG A 163 25.51 -18.98 5.80
CA ARG A 163 26.14 -18.24 6.92
C ARG A 163 27.49 -17.59 6.53
N SER A 164 28.16 -18.08 5.49
CA SER A 164 29.42 -17.53 4.98
C SER A 164 29.24 -16.30 4.08
N ARG A 165 28.01 -16.03 3.61
CA ARG A 165 27.68 -14.88 2.76
C ARG A 165 27.08 -13.76 3.57
N ARG A 166 27.35 -12.52 3.18
CA ARG A 166 26.73 -11.33 3.77
C ARG A 166 25.51 -10.87 2.98
N TYR A 167 24.51 -10.37 3.69
CA TYR A 167 23.21 -9.99 3.11
C TYR A 167 22.83 -8.55 3.46
N PRO A 168 22.21 -7.81 2.55
CA PRO A 168 21.54 -6.55 2.90
C PRO A 168 20.40 -6.81 3.90
N LEU A 169 20.05 -5.77 4.66
CA LEU A 169 18.92 -5.78 5.59
C LEU A 169 17.83 -4.81 5.14
N LEU A 170 16.60 -5.30 5.10
CA LEU A 170 15.40 -4.46 4.99
C LEU A 170 14.55 -4.67 6.25
N VAL A 171 14.21 -3.59 6.95
CA VAL A 171 13.22 -3.61 8.04
C VAL A 171 11.90 -3.07 7.53
N VAL A 172 10.82 -3.81 7.73
CA VAL A 172 9.49 -3.51 7.21
C VAL A 172 8.53 -3.29 8.36
N HIS A 173 7.96 -2.09 8.43
CA HIS A 173 6.87 -1.77 9.34
C HIS A 173 5.56 -2.38 8.84
N ASP A 174 4.68 -2.82 9.76
CA ASP A 174 3.48 -3.60 9.45
C ASP A 174 3.82 -4.84 8.59
N GLY A 175 4.95 -5.51 8.90
CA GLY A 175 5.51 -6.56 8.07
C GLY A 175 4.62 -7.79 7.93
N LEU A 176 3.85 -8.15 8.99
CA LEU A 176 2.89 -9.25 8.93
C LEU A 176 1.73 -8.94 8.00
N ASP A 177 1.29 -7.67 7.96
CA ASP A 177 0.25 -7.22 7.04
C ASP A 177 0.76 -7.21 5.59
N TYR A 178 2.03 -6.82 5.36
CA TYR A 178 2.66 -6.96 4.04
C TYR A 178 2.73 -8.41 3.58
N LEU A 179 3.01 -9.37 4.46
CA LEU A 179 2.96 -10.80 4.12
C LEU A 179 1.54 -11.20 3.73
N ARG A 180 0.56 -10.84 4.56
CA ARG A 180 -0.82 -11.29 4.43
C ARG A 180 -1.56 -10.64 3.27
N TYR A 181 -1.43 -9.32 3.10
CA TYR A 181 -2.25 -8.54 2.19
C TYR A 181 -1.52 -8.06 0.93
N ALA A 182 -0.18 -7.94 0.99
CA ALA A 182 0.64 -7.51 -0.14
C ALA A 182 1.52 -8.63 -0.74
N SER A 183 1.32 -9.88 -0.36
CA SER A 183 2.06 -11.04 -0.89
C SER A 183 3.59 -10.86 -0.84
N LEU A 184 4.12 -10.17 0.18
CA LEU A 184 5.52 -9.73 0.22
C LEU A 184 6.51 -10.88 0.03
N GLN A 185 6.28 -12.05 0.67
CA GLN A 185 7.16 -13.22 0.50
C GLN A 185 7.23 -13.67 -0.96
N VAL A 186 6.07 -13.79 -1.62
CA VAL A 186 6.01 -14.18 -3.04
C VAL A 186 6.77 -13.18 -3.92
N VAL A 187 6.60 -11.89 -3.66
CA VAL A 187 7.33 -10.83 -4.39
C VAL A 187 8.84 -10.96 -4.18
N LEU A 188 9.30 -11.13 -2.94
CA LEU A 188 10.72 -11.31 -2.62
C LEU A 188 11.29 -12.53 -3.33
N ASP A 189 10.62 -13.68 -3.24
CA ASP A 189 11.06 -14.92 -3.88
C ASP A 189 11.20 -14.76 -5.41
N ASN A 190 10.19 -14.14 -6.04
CA ASN A 190 10.18 -13.91 -7.49
C ASN A 190 11.28 -12.94 -7.93
N LEU A 191 11.45 -11.81 -7.25
CA LEU A 191 12.45 -10.80 -7.60
C LEU A 191 13.88 -11.32 -7.38
N ILE A 192 14.11 -12.09 -6.33
CA ILE A 192 15.41 -12.75 -6.07
C ILE A 192 15.69 -13.80 -7.15
N GLN A 193 14.70 -14.61 -7.50
CA GLN A 193 14.85 -15.63 -8.55
C GLN A 193 15.15 -15.00 -9.93
N ARG A 194 14.54 -13.86 -10.23
CA ARG A 194 14.75 -13.10 -11.46
C ARG A 194 16.03 -12.26 -11.46
N LEU A 195 16.80 -12.28 -10.36
CA LEU A 195 18.00 -11.45 -10.15
C LEU A 195 17.72 -9.93 -10.23
N GLU A 196 16.49 -9.53 -10.01
CA GLU A 196 16.09 -8.12 -9.99
C GLU A 196 16.51 -7.42 -8.70
N ILE A 197 16.57 -8.18 -7.60
CA ILE A 197 17.13 -7.76 -6.30
C ILE A 197 18.13 -8.83 -5.80
N PRO A 198 19.12 -8.46 -4.98
CA PRO A 198 19.98 -9.44 -4.33
C PRO A 198 19.18 -10.25 -3.28
N PRO A 199 19.60 -11.48 -2.95
CA PRO A 199 19.13 -12.13 -1.74
C PRO A 199 19.39 -11.23 -0.52
N LEU A 200 18.36 -10.98 0.32
CA LEU A 200 18.44 -10.08 1.46
C LEU A 200 17.71 -10.69 2.67
N ILE A 201 18.08 -10.26 3.86
CA ILE A 201 17.33 -10.53 5.10
C ILE A 201 16.28 -9.45 5.26
N VAL A 202 15.02 -9.85 5.54
CA VAL A 202 13.94 -8.90 5.76
C VAL A 202 13.35 -9.12 7.15
N ALA A 203 13.45 -8.10 8.01
CA ALA A 203 12.85 -8.10 9.34
C ALA A 203 11.46 -7.47 9.28
N LEU A 204 10.44 -8.25 9.57
CA LEU A 204 9.03 -7.89 9.49
C LEU A 204 8.55 -7.53 10.88
N THR A 205 8.50 -6.24 11.18
CA THR A 205 8.08 -5.73 12.49
C THR A 205 6.57 -5.48 12.50
N GLN A 206 5.96 -5.68 13.66
CA GLN A 206 4.57 -5.33 13.90
C GLN A 206 4.47 -4.58 15.23
N SER A 207 3.82 -3.43 15.22
CA SER A 207 3.59 -2.65 16.43
C SER A 207 2.27 -3.07 17.10
N PRO A 208 2.23 -3.27 18.42
CA PRO A 208 0.99 -3.47 19.13
C PRO A 208 0.14 -2.19 19.22
N ASP A 209 0.77 -1.01 19.15
CA ASP A 209 0.11 0.29 19.10
C ASP A 209 0.75 1.19 18.04
N ARG A 210 0.42 0.88 16.78
CA ARG A 210 1.00 1.58 15.63
C ARG A 210 0.67 3.08 15.57
N LEU A 211 -0.46 3.50 16.14
CA LEU A 211 -0.84 4.92 16.12
C LEU A 211 0.00 5.75 17.09
N VAL A 212 0.59 5.13 18.10
CA VAL A 212 1.54 5.77 19.02
C VAL A 212 2.97 5.57 18.51
N GLU A 213 3.38 4.33 18.28
CA GLU A 213 4.79 4.02 17.96
C GLU A 213 5.22 4.57 16.60
N TYR A 214 4.33 4.57 15.61
CA TYR A 214 4.66 5.03 14.26
C TYR A 214 4.47 6.54 14.06
N ALA A 215 3.88 7.22 15.04
CA ALA A 215 3.60 8.66 14.97
C ALA A 215 4.79 9.56 15.37
N GLY A 216 6.02 9.10 15.22
CA GLY A 216 7.22 9.86 15.59
C GLY A 216 7.72 9.53 17.02
N HIS A 217 7.62 8.28 17.44
CA HIS A 217 8.05 7.83 18.77
C HIS A 217 9.56 7.52 18.79
N GLU A 218 10.32 8.23 19.64
CA GLU A 218 11.78 8.09 19.73
C GLU A 218 12.25 6.68 20.14
N GLY A 219 11.51 6.02 21.06
CA GLY A 219 11.81 4.66 21.47
C GLY A 219 11.69 3.69 20.30
N HIS A 220 10.65 3.83 19.46
CA HIS A 220 10.50 3.02 18.26
C HIS A 220 11.62 3.28 17.24
N ALA A 221 11.99 4.54 17.03
CA ALA A 221 13.11 4.91 16.17
C ALA A 221 14.41 4.25 16.64
N ARG A 222 14.69 4.27 17.96
CA ARG A 222 15.87 3.62 18.55
C ARG A 222 15.83 2.10 18.42
N PHE A 223 14.66 1.48 18.65
CA PHE A 223 14.46 0.04 18.48
C PHE A 223 14.84 -0.41 17.07
N VAL A 224 14.25 0.19 16.03
CA VAL A 224 14.50 -0.25 14.65
C VAL A 224 15.89 0.16 14.12
N ALA A 225 16.49 1.22 14.66
CA ALA A 225 17.79 1.71 14.19
C ALA A 225 18.99 1.08 14.91
N GLN A 226 18.83 0.62 16.14
CA GLN A 226 19.94 0.17 16.98
C GLN A 226 19.72 -1.25 17.53
N GLU A 227 18.61 -1.52 18.23
CA GLU A 227 18.43 -2.79 18.94
C GLU A 227 18.18 -3.95 17.98
N LEU A 228 17.23 -3.78 17.04
CA LEU A 228 16.88 -4.82 16.07
C LEU A 228 18.05 -5.15 15.13
N PRO A 229 18.75 -4.19 14.49
CA PRO A 229 19.92 -4.53 13.68
C PRO A 229 21.02 -5.22 14.45
N ALA A 230 21.31 -4.80 15.70
CA ALA A 230 22.31 -5.43 16.54
C ALA A 230 21.96 -6.89 16.89
N GLN A 231 20.68 -7.22 17.09
CA GLN A 231 20.24 -8.61 17.26
C GLN A 231 20.43 -9.40 15.96
N LEU A 232 19.95 -8.85 14.84
CA LEU A 232 20.06 -9.53 13.54
C LEU A 232 21.50 -9.75 13.08
N GLU A 233 22.43 -8.88 13.44
CA GLU A 233 23.87 -9.07 13.16
C GLU A 233 24.49 -10.25 13.91
N ARG A 234 23.93 -10.66 15.06
CA ARG A 234 24.35 -11.86 15.79
C ARG A 234 23.85 -13.14 15.13
N ASP A 235 22.66 -13.09 14.56
CA ASP A 235 21.97 -14.26 14.02
C ASP A 235 22.26 -14.47 12.53
N PHE A 236 22.45 -13.35 11.80
CA PHE A 236 22.66 -13.33 10.36
C PHE A 236 23.92 -12.53 10.00
N ASN A 237 24.64 -12.97 8.98
CA ASN A 237 25.81 -12.24 8.50
C ASN A 237 25.35 -11.08 7.59
N LEU A 238 25.24 -9.87 8.14
CA LEU A 238 24.75 -8.70 7.41
C LEU A 238 25.89 -7.91 6.75
N LEU A 239 25.58 -7.28 5.63
CA LEU A 239 26.48 -6.29 5.00
C LEU A 239 26.56 -5.02 5.88
N PRO A 240 27.76 -4.49 6.10
CA PRO A 240 27.93 -3.29 6.90
C PRO A 240 27.51 -2.03 6.14
N GLY A 241 27.20 -0.99 6.91
CA GLY A 241 26.98 0.36 6.43
C GLY A 241 25.54 0.63 5.94
N PRO A 242 25.21 1.94 5.85
CA PRO A 242 23.84 2.38 5.56
C PRO A 242 23.37 2.00 4.16
N ALA A 243 24.27 1.94 3.18
CA ALA A 243 23.93 1.60 1.80
C ALA A 243 23.34 0.18 1.65
N ALA A 244 23.60 -0.72 2.61
CA ALA A 244 23.07 -2.08 2.63
C ALA A 244 21.86 -2.24 3.57
N ARG A 245 21.37 -1.14 4.17
CA ARG A 245 20.25 -1.16 5.12
C ARG A 245 19.11 -0.29 4.65
N GLY A 246 17.90 -0.81 4.71
CA GLY A 246 16.68 -0.08 4.34
C GLY A 246 15.57 -0.17 5.37
N LEU A 247 14.69 0.83 5.33
CA LEU A 247 13.40 0.81 6.00
C LEU A 247 12.28 0.89 4.97
N MET A 248 11.20 0.17 5.20
CA MET A 248 10.00 0.20 4.37
C MET A 248 8.75 0.30 5.25
N GLY A 249 7.78 1.05 4.78
CA GLY A 249 6.46 1.10 5.38
C GLY A 249 5.46 1.91 4.59
N ALA A 250 4.18 1.63 4.85
CA ALA A 250 3.06 2.34 4.26
C ALA A 250 2.30 3.16 5.30
N SER A 251 1.67 4.25 4.87
CA SER A 251 0.84 5.07 5.76
C SER A 251 1.64 5.57 6.99
N PHE A 252 1.21 5.23 8.20
CA PHE A 252 1.97 5.49 9.44
C PHE A 252 3.33 4.75 9.46
N GLY A 253 3.43 3.55 8.83
CA GLY A 253 4.71 2.86 8.67
C GLY A 253 5.72 3.64 7.82
N GLY A 254 5.25 4.42 6.85
CA GLY A 254 6.07 5.37 6.11
C GLY A 254 6.56 6.53 6.99
N VAL A 255 5.73 7.02 7.90
CA VAL A 255 6.12 8.04 8.90
C VAL A 255 7.20 7.49 9.83
N ALA A 256 7.00 6.27 10.38
CA ALA A 256 7.95 5.61 11.26
C ALA A 256 9.31 5.40 10.58
N SER A 257 9.30 4.97 9.30
CA SER A 257 10.51 4.77 8.51
C SER A 257 11.30 6.07 8.32
N LEU A 258 10.61 7.16 7.95
CA LEU A 258 11.26 8.47 7.78
C LEU A 258 11.76 9.02 9.11
N HIS A 259 10.96 8.91 10.18
CA HIS A 259 11.30 9.37 11.52
C HIS A 259 12.54 8.65 12.07
N ALA A 260 12.56 7.32 11.99
CA ALA A 260 13.70 6.53 12.48
C ALA A 260 15.00 6.86 11.75
N ALA A 261 14.95 7.01 10.42
CA ALA A 261 16.12 7.38 9.63
C ALA A 261 16.57 8.84 9.90
N TRP A 262 15.64 9.74 10.19
CA TRP A 262 15.94 11.13 10.53
C TRP A 262 16.55 11.26 11.93
N CYS A 263 16.05 10.53 12.93
CA CYS A 263 16.58 10.49 14.30
C CYS A 263 17.95 9.82 14.38
N HIS A 264 18.24 8.88 13.48
CA HIS A 264 19.48 8.09 13.45
C HIS A 264 20.18 8.19 12.08
N PRO A 265 20.74 9.39 11.74
CA PRO A 265 21.44 9.58 10.47
C PRO A 265 22.57 8.57 10.30
N GLY A 266 22.67 7.95 9.13
CA GLY A 266 23.68 6.95 8.83
C GLY A 266 23.34 5.52 9.28
N ALA A 267 22.22 5.28 9.93
CA ALA A 267 21.74 3.91 10.22
C ALA A 267 21.19 3.21 8.98
N PHE A 268 20.50 3.97 8.12
CA PHE A 268 19.85 3.46 6.90
C PHE A 268 20.21 4.35 5.71
N GLY A 269 20.56 3.73 4.59
CA GLY A 269 20.81 4.45 3.34
C GLY A 269 19.63 4.36 2.34
N ARG A 270 18.64 3.55 2.62
CA ARG A 270 17.51 3.24 1.71
C ARG A 270 16.18 3.38 2.42
N LEU A 271 15.24 4.13 1.85
CA LEU A 271 13.86 4.18 2.34
C LEU A 271 12.87 3.85 1.23
N VAL A 272 11.85 3.08 1.59
CA VAL A 272 10.69 2.79 0.75
C VAL A 272 9.45 3.28 1.50
N LEU A 273 8.89 4.39 1.04
CA LEU A 273 7.81 5.11 1.70
C LEU A 273 6.57 5.06 0.79
N GLN A 274 5.58 4.25 1.17
CA GLN A 274 4.37 4.07 0.38
C GLN A 274 3.20 4.80 1.02
N SER A 275 2.58 5.74 0.31
CA SER A 275 1.40 6.51 0.79
C SER A 275 1.58 7.03 2.21
N GLY A 276 2.73 7.61 2.52
CA GLY A 276 3.06 8.03 3.88
C GLY A 276 2.09 9.08 4.41
N SER A 277 1.65 8.90 5.65
CA SER A 277 0.74 9.81 6.36
C SER A 277 1.46 11.08 6.83
N PHE A 278 2.17 11.77 5.94
CA PHE A 278 3.04 12.91 6.23
C PHE A 278 2.27 14.21 6.47
N ALA A 279 1.25 14.15 7.32
CA ALA A 279 0.46 15.33 7.68
C ALA A 279 1.35 16.43 8.27
N PHE A 280 1.14 17.66 7.81
CA PHE A 280 1.83 18.85 8.30
C PHE A 280 0.89 20.06 8.33
N SER A 281 1.33 21.15 8.96
CA SER A 281 0.59 22.40 8.98
C SER A 281 1.52 23.53 8.53
N ASP A 282 1.20 24.16 7.42
CA ASP A 282 1.91 25.38 6.98
C ASP A 282 1.41 26.58 7.77
N ILE A 283 0.08 26.64 8.00
CA ILE A 283 -0.60 27.73 8.70
C ILE A 283 -1.71 27.10 9.57
N GLY A 284 -1.54 27.08 10.89
CA GLY A 284 -2.57 26.60 11.83
C GLY A 284 -2.69 25.08 11.92
N HIS A 285 -3.93 24.57 11.89
CA HIS A 285 -4.20 23.14 12.08
C HIS A 285 -4.07 22.34 10.79
N HIS A 286 -3.61 21.07 10.91
CA HIS A 286 -3.49 20.14 9.79
C HIS A 286 -4.84 19.57 9.29
N ARG A 287 -5.97 19.98 9.85
CA ARG A 287 -7.35 19.55 9.49
C ARG A 287 -7.63 18.04 9.56
N ARG A 288 -6.80 17.29 10.26
CA ARG A 288 -6.97 15.86 10.54
C ARG A 288 -7.33 15.66 12.02
N THR A 289 -7.69 14.44 12.41
CA THR A 289 -7.97 14.11 13.82
C THR A 289 -6.73 14.29 14.70
N THR A 290 -6.92 14.38 16.01
CA THR A 290 -5.85 14.55 17.01
C THR A 290 -4.82 13.43 17.01
N THR A 291 -5.17 12.25 16.49
CA THR A 291 -4.24 11.13 16.24
C THR A 291 -3.05 11.54 15.38
N PHE A 292 -3.22 12.56 14.52
CA PHE A 292 -2.17 13.09 13.66
C PHE A 292 -1.30 14.18 14.31
N ASP A 293 -1.62 14.65 15.52
CA ASP A 293 -0.83 15.71 16.19
C ASP A 293 0.65 15.36 16.35
N PRO A 294 1.04 14.15 16.79
CA PRO A 294 2.45 13.77 16.87
C PRO A 294 3.11 13.70 15.49
N VAL A 295 2.41 13.16 14.49
CA VAL A 295 2.88 13.11 13.10
C VAL A 295 3.14 14.51 12.57
N ALA A 296 2.19 15.43 12.73
CA ALA A 296 2.32 16.80 12.26
C ALA A 296 3.48 17.54 12.95
N ARG A 297 3.70 17.31 14.25
CA ARG A 297 4.87 17.85 14.97
C ARG A 297 6.18 17.37 14.36
N PHE A 298 6.31 16.06 14.16
CA PHE A 298 7.48 15.46 13.53
C PHE A 298 7.68 15.99 12.11
N VAL A 299 6.65 15.93 11.25
CA VAL A 299 6.76 16.34 9.85
C VAL A 299 7.08 17.83 9.73
N ASN A 300 6.50 18.69 10.57
CA ASN A 300 6.83 20.11 10.61
C ASN A 300 8.30 20.36 11.03
N GLU A 301 8.81 19.61 12.00
CA GLU A 301 10.23 19.70 12.39
C GLU A 301 11.14 19.17 11.29
N PHE A 302 10.80 18.02 10.71
CA PHE A 302 11.50 17.46 9.57
C PHE A 302 11.56 18.45 8.40
N ARG A 303 10.45 19.10 8.06
CA ARG A 303 10.40 20.08 6.96
C ARG A 303 11.28 21.31 7.22
N ARG A 304 11.44 21.71 8.48
CA ARG A 304 12.35 22.80 8.86
C ARG A 304 13.83 22.38 8.82
N ARG A 305 14.13 21.14 9.15
CA ARG A 305 15.50 20.61 9.26
C ARG A 305 15.60 19.18 8.72
N PRO A 306 15.42 18.96 7.41
CA PRO A 306 15.35 17.62 6.86
C PRO A 306 16.63 16.80 7.05
N GLY A 307 17.77 17.45 7.05
CA GLY A 307 19.05 16.75 7.03
C GLY A 307 19.17 15.84 5.81
N ARG A 308 19.83 14.71 6.01
CA ARG A 308 19.97 13.66 5.01
C ARG A 308 19.67 12.29 5.65
N PRO A 309 18.39 11.95 5.85
CA PRO A 309 18.00 10.71 6.56
C PRO A 309 18.42 9.44 5.81
N ALA A 310 18.53 9.50 4.49
CA ALA A 310 18.99 8.39 3.66
C ALA A 310 19.68 8.92 2.38
N GLU A 311 20.36 8.03 1.66
CA GLU A 311 20.95 8.33 0.35
C GLU A 311 19.90 8.27 -0.76
N ARG A 312 19.03 7.25 -0.70
CA ARG A 312 17.97 6.99 -1.66
C ARG A 312 16.63 6.82 -0.99
N ILE A 313 15.61 7.46 -1.55
CA ILE A 313 14.22 7.33 -1.10
C ILE A 313 13.34 7.01 -2.30
N TYR A 314 12.68 5.85 -2.24
CA TYR A 314 11.54 5.57 -3.09
C TYR A 314 10.29 6.05 -2.38
N LEU A 315 9.47 6.83 -3.07
CA LEU A 315 8.20 7.35 -2.56
C LEU A 315 7.10 7.04 -3.57
N SER A 316 5.98 6.51 -3.12
CA SER A 316 4.81 6.32 -3.98
C SER A 316 3.53 6.75 -3.28
N CYS A 317 2.53 7.16 -4.05
CA CYS A 317 1.21 7.48 -3.53
C CYS A 317 0.14 7.27 -4.61
N GLY A 318 -1.03 6.77 -4.20
CA GLY A 318 -2.19 6.73 -5.07
C GLY A 318 -2.78 8.11 -5.31
N ILE A 319 -3.13 8.44 -6.55
CA ILE A 319 -3.74 9.75 -6.86
C ILE A 319 -5.16 9.88 -6.30
N TYR A 320 -5.78 8.76 -5.92
CA TYR A 320 -7.10 8.75 -5.30
C TYR A 320 -7.05 8.92 -3.77
N GLU A 321 -5.85 9.08 -3.20
CA GLU A 321 -5.65 9.24 -1.77
C GLU A 321 -5.71 10.71 -1.34
N SER A 322 -6.30 10.97 -0.18
CA SER A 322 -6.22 12.31 0.46
C SER A 322 -4.81 12.68 0.90
N LEU A 323 -3.86 11.75 0.86
CA LEU A 323 -2.45 11.94 1.23
C LEU A 323 -1.58 12.40 0.05
N ILE A 324 -2.14 12.52 -1.14
CA ILE A 324 -1.36 12.80 -2.36
C ILE A 324 -0.61 14.13 -2.27
N TYR A 325 -1.23 15.18 -1.70
CA TYR A 325 -0.58 16.48 -1.55
C TYR A 325 0.64 16.42 -0.62
N GLU A 326 0.51 15.78 0.54
CA GLU A 326 1.59 15.65 1.51
C GLU A 326 2.77 14.89 0.92
N ASN A 327 2.52 13.78 0.22
CA ASN A 327 3.57 13.00 -0.43
C ASN A 327 4.25 13.78 -1.56
N ARG A 328 3.49 14.45 -2.44
CA ARG A 328 4.06 15.32 -3.50
C ARG A 328 4.97 16.40 -2.94
N SER A 329 4.54 17.04 -1.85
CA SER A 329 5.24 18.18 -1.27
C SER A 329 6.60 17.81 -0.66
N LEU A 330 6.82 16.54 -0.31
CA LEU A 330 8.12 16.07 0.19
C LEU A 330 9.18 15.93 -0.91
N VAL A 331 8.77 15.61 -2.14
CA VAL A 331 9.72 15.31 -3.24
C VAL A 331 10.70 16.46 -3.51
N PRO A 332 10.25 17.71 -3.74
CA PRO A 332 11.17 18.82 -3.97
C PRO A 332 12.04 19.11 -2.74
N LEU A 333 11.49 18.96 -1.54
CA LEU A 333 12.27 19.17 -0.30
C LEU A 333 13.41 18.17 -0.20
N LEU A 334 13.17 16.89 -0.39
CA LEU A 334 14.18 15.84 -0.31
C LEU A 334 15.25 16.00 -1.38
N ARG A 335 14.86 16.31 -2.62
CA ARG A 335 15.79 16.56 -3.73
C ARG A 335 16.67 17.78 -3.50
N HIS A 336 16.11 18.85 -2.92
CA HIS A 336 16.88 20.06 -2.57
C HIS A 336 17.99 19.76 -1.56
N HIS A 337 17.82 18.76 -0.70
CA HIS A 337 18.82 18.32 0.28
C HIS A 337 19.75 17.21 -0.23
N GLY A 338 19.81 17.00 -1.56
CA GLY A 338 20.74 16.08 -2.20
C GLY A 338 20.41 14.61 -2.01
N ILE A 339 19.15 14.29 -1.72
CA ILE A 339 18.66 12.91 -1.63
C ILE A 339 18.20 12.45 -3.02
N GLU A 340 18.63 11.25 -3.41
CA GLU A 340 18.17 10.62 -4.66
C GLU A 340 16.73 10.09 -4.47
N VAL A 341 15.75 10.72 -5.14
CA VAL A 341 14.34 10.41 -4.96
C VAL A 341 13.74 9.89 -6.25
N ARG A 342 13.20 8.68 -6.21
CA ARG A 342 12.24 8.16 -7.18
C ARG A 342 10.83 8.32 -6.62
N TYR A 343 9.96 8.97 -7.37
CA TYR A 343 8.56 9.19 -6.99
C TYR A 343 7.62 8.64 -8.04
N GLU A 344 6.62 7.88 -7.59
CA GLU A 344 5.59 7.29 -8.46
C GLU A 344 4.19 7.64 -7.95
N GLU A 345 3.35 8.12 -8.86
CA GLU A 345 1.91 8.32 -8.65
C GLU A 345 1.14 7.30 -9.47
N VAL A 346 0.12 6.71 -8.88
CA VAL A 346 -0.65 5.65 -9.53
C VAL A 346 -2.14 5.86 -9.36
N ARG A 347 -2.92 5.34 -10.29
CA ARG A 347 -4.39 5.44 -10.30
C ARG A 347 -5.01 4.39 -9.39
N ASP A 348 -4.71 4.50 -8.12
CA ASP A 348 -5.17 3.62 -7.05
C ASP A 348 -5.40 4.42 -5.77
N GLY A 349 -5.97 3.78 -4.75
CA GLY A 349 -6.26 4.32 -3.43
C GLY A 349 -5.27 3.88 -2.35
N HIS A 350 -5.65 4.14 -1.11
CA HIS A 350 -4.86 3.82 0.10
C HIS A 350 -5.11 2.37 0.53
N ASN A 351 -4.43 1.42 -0.10
CA ASN A 351 -4.70 0.00 0.10
C ASN A 351 -3.48 -0.89 -0.18
N TRP A 352 -3.55 -2.13 0.32
CA TRP A 352 -2.46 -3.10 0.26
C TRP A 352 -2.09 -3.54 -1.15
N GLU A 353 -3.06 -3.62 -2.06
CA GLU A 353 -2.78 -4.02 -3.44
C GLU A 353 -2.08 -2.93 -4.23
N ASN A 354 -2.38 -1.65 -3.97
CA ASN A 354 -1.61 -0.54 -4.48
C ASN A 354 -0.13 -0.67 -4.06
N TRP A 355 0.11 -0.90 -2.76
CA TRP A 355 1.47 -1.02 -2.23
C TRP A 355 2.17 -2.28 -2.77
N ARG A 356 1.46 -3.41 -2.86
CA ARG A 356 1.96 -4.65 -3.49
C ARG A 356 2.45 -4.41 -4.90
N ASP A 357 1.65 -3.76 -5.73
CA ASP A 357 1.93 -3.56 -7.15
C ASP A 357 3.12 -2.62 -7.42
N ARG A 358 3.59 -1.92 -6.37
CA ARG A 358 4.78 -1.05 -6.42
C ARG A 358 6.04 -1.70 -5.87
N LEU A 359 5.94 -2.89 -5.26
CA LEU A 359 7.09 -3.52 -4.60
C LEU A 359 8.26 -3.79 -5.53
N GLN A 360 8.02 -4.20 -6.78
CA GLN A 360 9.12 -4.41 -7.74
C GLN A 360 9.88 -3.11 -7.98
N SER A 361 9.18 -2.04 -8.35
CA SER A 361 9.77 -0.74 -8.61
C SER A 361 10.51 -0.18 -7.38
N ALA A 362 9.92 -0.36 -6.20
CA ALA A 362 10.48 0.07 -4.93
C ALA A 362 11.74 -0.71 -4.53
N LEU A 363 11.67 -2.04 -4.57
CA LEU A 363 12.76 -2.90 -4.11
C LEU A 363 13.93 -2.92 -5.09
N THR A 364 13.68 -2.89 -6.40
CA THR A 364 14.75 -2.79 -7.40
C THR A 364 15.45 -1.43 -7.37
N TRP A 365 14.74 -0.36 -6.99
CA TRP A 365 15.36 0.94 -6.75
C TRP A 365 16.19 0.96 -5.48
N ALA A 366 15.65 0.44 -4.37
CA ALA A 366 16.34 0.41 -3.09
C ALA A 366 17.53 -0.57 -3.08
N PHE A 367 17.35 -1.74 -3.64
CA PHE A 367 18.34 -2.84 -3.67
C PHE A 367 18.46 -3.38 -5.09
N PRO A 368 19.12 -2.66 -6.02
CA PRO A 368 19.26 -3.12 -7.39
C PRO A 368 20.03 -4.43 -7.46
N GLY A 369 19.55 -5.32 -8.28
CA GLY A 369 20.18 -6.61 -8.54
C GLY A 369 21.60 -6.44 -9.09
N PRO A 370 22.50 -7.33 -8.77
CA PRO A 370 23.89 -7.22 -9.18
C PRO A 370 24.05 -7.60 -10.66
N LEU A 371 24.26 -6.63 -11.51
CA LEU A 371 24.62 -6.85 -12.91
C LEU A 371 25.93 -7.67 -13.07
N TRP A 372 26.79 -7.67 -12.06
CA TRP A 372 28.10 -8.34 -12.07
C TRP A 372 28.09 -9.76 -11.47
N MET A 373 27.03 -10.17 -10.72
CA MET A 373 26.93 -11.54 -10.21
C MET A 373 26.57 -12.58 -11.27
N VAL A 374 26.31 -12.15 -12.50
CA VAL A 374 26.04 -13.05 -13.63
C VAL A 374 27.32 -13.67 -14.16
N TYR A 375 28.52 -13.19 -13.77
CA TYR A 375 29.81 -13.55 -14.30
C TYR A 375 30.76 -14.21 -13.30
N GLU A 376 30.29 -14.45 -12.06
CA GLU A 376 30.97 -15.29 -11.07
C GLU A 376 30.17 -16.60 -10.86
#